data_d268a6a62724ebf19e221943027990a7
#
_entry.id   d268a6a62724ebf19e221943027990a7
#
_cell.length_a   1.000
_cell.length_b   1.000
_cell.length_c   1.000
_cell.angle_alpha   90.00
_cell.angle_beta   90.00
_cell.angle_gamma   90.00
#
_symmetry.space_group_name_H-M   'P 1'
#
loop_
_entity.id
_entity.type
_entity.pdbx_description
1 polymer ?
#
loop_
_entity_poly.entity_id
_entity_poly.type
_entity_poly.pdbx_seq_one_letter_code
_entity_poly.pdbx_strand_id
1 'polypeptide(L)'
;MKASDLLVRCLENEGVEFLFGLPGEENLDVMDALLNSRIRFVATRHEQGAAFMADVYGRLSGKAGVCLSTLGPGATNLLTGVADANLDRAPLVAITAQASLDRRHKESHQYIDTLSMFKVVTKWNAEIARPQIIPEAVRKAFKVAQTEKPGATHLELPEDVAAEQVGAVEYSKPLRVQLPFKPEPLGGQVKRAVQVIAGARRPVILAGNGVIRGRAHEAVRRFARSLNIPVAQTFMGKGIIPDTDALSLYTLGLQARDYPARVFEQADVVIAVGYDFVEYAPCFWNPNGDKHVVHVDVSPAEVDAHYIVEVGVLGDIALCLDQIGASLSPSDALWARRCREAIVTGFEQELASPPAWPLRPQHVIRELRAALSAEDIVICDVGAHKLWMARMFPCEAPNTCIISNGLAAMGIGVPGAIAAKLLSPQRRVVTVTGDGGFLMNSQELETAMRLNLPLVILVWRDDGYGVIRWKQQLRFGRTSSVDFTNPDLVSFAESFGAAGYRVTESSELRSVLADALNCGRPAVIDCPVDYSENLKLTERLKSLT
;
A
#
# COMPACT_ATOMS: atom_id res chain seq x y z
N MET A 1 23.29 26.73 -16.94
CA MET A 1 21.99 26.22 -16.50
C MET A 1 21.92 26.33 -14.99
N LYS A 2 20.74 26.53 -14.43
CA LYS A 2 20.56 26.55 -12.98
C LYS A 2 20.69 25.15 -12.36
N ALA A 3 20.91 25.10 -11.06
CA ALA A 3 20.93 23.85 -10.31
C ALA A 3 19.55 23.14 -10.33
N SER A 4 18.46 23.90 -10.33
CA SER A 4 17.10 23.39 -10.53
C SER A 4 16.93 22.67 -11.88
N ASP A 5 17.50 23.18 -12.98
CA ASP A 5 17.50 22.49 -14.29
C ASP A 5 18.26 21.17 -14.21
N LEU A 6 19.39 21.13 -13.48
CA LEU A 6 20.15 19.90 -13.29
C LEU A 6 19.38 18.87 -12.45
N LEU A 7 18.70 19.33 -11.38
CA LEU A 7 17.82 18.47 -10.59
C LEU A 7 16.75 17.81 -11.46
N VAL A 8 16.02 18.61 -12.24
CA VAL A 8 14.94 18.11 -13.13
C VAL A 8 15.50 17.12 -14.17
N ARG A 9 16.66 17.39 -14.77
CA ARG A 9 17.32 16.42 -15.67
C ARG A 9 17.71 15.13 -14.98
N CYS A 10 18.15 15.19 -13.70
CA CYS A 10 18.45 13.99 -12.92
C CYS A 10 17.16 13.19 -12.64
N LEU A 11 16.05 13.86 -12.32
CA LEU A 11 14.74 13.20 -12.15
C LEU A 11 14.25 12.54 -13.45
N GLU A 12 14.40 13.22 -14.59
CA GLU A 12 14.08 12.62 -15.90
C GLU A 12 14.92 11.39 -16.21
N ASN A 13 16.21 11.42 -15.86
CA ASN A 13 17.13 10.29 -16.06
C ASN A 13 16.75 9.09 -15.16
N GLU A 14 16.21 9.32 -13.98
CA GLU A 14 15.63 8.27 -13.09
C GLU A 14 14.31 7.72 -13.62
N GLY A 15 13.74 8.31 -14.68
CA GLY A 15 12.50 7.87 -15.30
C GLY A 15 11.25 8.37 -14.60
N VAL A 16 11.33 9.54 -13.92
CA VAL A 16 10.18 10.20 -13.31
C VAL A 16 9.21 10.67 -14.40
N GLU A 17 7.98 10.24 -14.31
CA GLU A 17 6.89 10.61 -15.21
C GLU A 17 5.96 11.65 -14.59
N PHE A 18 5.71 11.52 -13.28
CA PHE A 18 4.87 12.41 -12.49
C PHE A 18 5.62 12.93 -11.27
N LEU A 19 5.40 14.19 -10.96
CA LEU A 19 5.85 14.83 -9.73
C LEU A 19 4.62 15.43 -9.06
N PHE A 20 4.28 14.93 -7.87
CA PHE A 20 3.11 15.34 -7.12
C PHE A 20 3.47 16.42 -6.10
N GLY A 21 2.71 17.51 -5.98
CA GLY A 21 3.10 18.52 -5.00
C GLY A 21 2.35 19.82 -5.07
N LEU A 22 2.85 20.79 -4.30
CA LEU A 22 2.37 22.17 -4.33
C LEU A 22 3.52 23.14 -4.68
N PRO A 23 3.24 24.14 -5.56
CA PRO A 23 4.13 25.27 -5.74
C PRO A 23 4.23 26.10 -4.45
N GLY A 24 5.42 26.62 -4.16
CA GLY A 24 5.69 27.55 -3.06
C GLY A 24 6.84 28.48 -3.42
N GLU A 25 7.10 29.50 -2.59
CA GLU A 25 8.11 30.53 -2.90
C GLU A 25 9.51 29.94 -3.06
N GLU A 26 9.90 29.00 -2.22
CA GLU A 26 11.26 28.45 -2.21
C GLU A 26 11.48 27.33 -3.23
N ASN A 27 10.44 26.87 -3.94
CA ASN A 27 10.60 25.91 -5.03
C ASN A 27 10.35 26.50 -6.43
N LEU A 28 10.27 27.84 -6.57
CA LEU A 28 9.97 28.51 -7.84
C LEU A 28 10.95 28.15 -8.96
N ASP A 29 12.25 28.05 -8.68
CA ASP A 29 13.26 27.67 -9.66
C ASP A 29 13.05 26.22 -10.16
N VAL A 30 12.59 25.31 -9.31
CA VAL A 30 12.24 23.93 -9.71
C VAL A 30 10.97 23.95 -10.58
N MET A 31 9.98 24.75 -10.21
CA MET A 31 8.75 24.91 -11.02
C MET A 31 9.03 25.49 -12.40
N ASP A 32 9.93 26.49 -12.49
CA ASP A 32 10.38 27.07 -13.76
C ASP A 32 11.10 26.01 -14.63
N ALA A 33 12.02 25.25 -14.03
CA ALA A 33 12.74 24.18 -14.73
C ALA A 33 11.81 23.08 -15.29
N LEU A 34 10.71 22.78 -14.59
CA LEU A 34 9.71 21.78 -15.03
C LEU A 34 8.96 22.20 -16.29
N LEU A 35 8.88 23.50 -16.62
CA LEU A 35 8.22 23.97 -17.87
C LEU A 35 8.89 23.41 -19.13
N ASN A 36 10.18 23.12 -19.05
CA ASN A 36 10.97 22.58 -20.17
C ASN A 36 11.23 21.07 -20.05
N SER A 37 10.49 20.40 -19.15
CA SER A 37 10.64 18.97 -18.86
C SER A 37 9.47 18.15 -19.39
N ARG A 38 9.73 16.85 -19.63
CA ARG A 38 8.67 15.88 -19.90
C ARG A 38 7.95 15.40 -18.63
N ILE A 39 8.47 15.74 -17.45
CA ILE A 39 7.83 15.39 -16.17
C ILE A 39 6.54 16.17 -16.02
N ARG A 40 5.44 15.46 -15.83
CA ARG A 40 4.15 16.09 -15.58
C ARG A 40 4.02 16.44 -14.10
N PHE A 41 4.00 17.74 -13.79
CA PHE A 41 3.69 18.19 -12.43
C PHE A 41 2.19 18.07 -12.18
N VAL A 42 1.84 17.39 -11.08
CA VAL A 42 0.46 17.23 -10.61
C VAL A 42 0.29 18.07 -9.35
N ALA A 43 -0.23 19.27 -9.53
CA ALA A 43 -0.54 20.13 -8.39
C ALA A 43 -1.68 19.52 -7.59
N THR A 44 -1.45 19.29 -6.30
CA THR A 44 -2.42 18.78 -5.32
C THR A 44 -3.04 19.93 -4.52
N ARG A 45 -4.02 19.63 -3.69
CA ARG A 45 -4.65 20.62 -2.80
C ARG A 45 -4.04 20.62 -1.40
N HIS A 46 -3.29 19.53 -1.09
CA HIS A 46 -2.57 19.36 0.17
C HIS A 46 -1.35 18.46 -0.05
N GLU A 47 -0.23 18.73 0.60
CA GLU A 47 1.01 17.97 0.43
C GLU A 47 0.88 16.52 0.92
N GLN A 48 0.06 16.26 1.93
CA GLN A 48 -0.25 14.90 2.36
C GLN A 48 -0.84 14.08 1.19
N GLY A 49 -1.75 14.69 0.41
CA GLY A 49 -2.29 14.09 -0.82
C GLY A 49 -1.19 13.79 -1.84
N ALA A 50 -0.23 14.71 -2.02
CA ALA A 50 0.91 14.48 -2.91
C ALA A 50 1.77 13.30 -2.47
N ALA A 51 2.06 13.17 -1.18
CA ALA A 51 2.84 12.06 -0.64
C ALA A 51 2.10 10.72 -0.78
N PHE A 52 0.78 10.67 -0.53
CA PHE A 52 -0.03 9.47 -0.77
C PHE A 52 -0.13 9.10 -2.26
N MET A 53 -0.19 10.09 -3.16
CA MET A 53 -0.11 9.82 -4.61
C MET A 53 1.23 9.19 -4.97
N ALA A 54 2.34 9.72 -4.44
CA ALA A 54 3.67 9.17 -4.66
C ALA A 54 3.83 7.76 -4.07
N ASP A 55 3.27 7.50 -2.89
CA ASP A 55 3.22 6.18 -2.25
C ASP A 55 2.53 5.15 -3.16
N VAL A 56 1.27 5.39 -3.52
CA VAL A 56 0.50 4.43 -4.34
C VAL A 56 1.11 4.27 -5.74
N TYR A 57 1.67 5.34 -6.32
CA TYR A 57 2.45 5.24 -7.56
C TYR A 57 3.63 4.28 -7.38
N GLY A 58 4.36 4.41 -6.26
CA GLY A 58 5.50 3.55 -5.94
C GLY A 58 5.11 2.08 -5.82
N ARG A 59 4.02 1.78 -5.11
CA ARG A 59 3.51 0.41 -4.95
C ARG A 59 3.11 -0.22 -6.26
N LEU A 60 2.36 0.51 -7.10
CA LEU A 60 1.81 -0.03 -8.35
C LEU A 60 2.88 -0.17 -9.44
N SER A 61 3.80 0.79 -9.56
CA SER A 61 4.82 0.81 -10.61
C SER A 61 6.09 0.04 -10.24
N GLY A 62 6.42 -0.05 -8.95
CA GLY A 62 7.72 -0.51 -8.46
C GLY A 62 8.86 0.49 -8.68
N LYS A 63 8.56 1.70 -9.22
CA LYS A 63 9.48 2.83 -9.37
C LYS A 63 9.25 3.80 -8.22
N ALA A 64 10.24 4.60 -7.84
CA ALA A 64 10.03 5.61 -6.81
C ALA A 64 9.03 6.68 -7.27
N GLY A 65 7.93 6.84 -6.52
CA GLY A 65 7.06 8.00 -6.67
C GLY A 65 7.76 9.25 -6.11
N VAL A 66 7.49 10.41 -6.70
CA VAL A 66 8.17 11.66 -6.30
C VAL A 66 7.16 12.68 -5.85
N CYS A 67 7.37 13.28 -4.66
CA CYS A 67 6.58 14.40 -4.18
C CYS A 67 7.45 15.62 -3.86
N LEU A 68 6.88 16.82 -4.04
CA LEU A 68 7.55 18.12 -3.86
C LEU A 68 6.72 19.04 -2.98
N SER A 69 7.37 19.69 -2.03
CA SER A 69 6.77 20.78 -1.26
C SER A 69 7.73 21.96 -1.09
N THR A 70 7.19 23.08 -0.62
CA THR A 70 7.98 24.17 -0.05
C THR A 70 8.51 23.81 1.34
N LEU A 71 9.22 24.73 1.99
CA LEU A 71 9.73 24.56 3.37
C LEU A 71 8.58 24.56 4.41
N GLY A 72 8.95 24.48 5.66
CA GLY A 72 8.07 24.69 6.83
C GLY A 72 6.77 23.92 6.75
N PRO A 73 5.62 24.62 6.58
CA PRO A 73 4.32 23.98 6.59
C PRO A 73 4.14 22.95 5.44
N GLY A 74 4.69 23.21 4.25
CA GLY A 74 4.64 22.27 3.15
C GLY A 74 5.40 20.98 3.46
N ALA A 75 6.60 21.10 4.02
CA ALA A 75 7.41 19.96 4.43
C ALA A 75 6.74 19.15 5.56
N THR A 76 6.17 19.81 6.57
CA THR A 76 5.47 19.11 7.67
C THR A 76 4.24 18.35 7.18
N ASN A 77 3.52 18.90 6.21
CA ASN A 77 2.34 18.26 5.63
C ASN A 77 2.66 16.97 4.85
N LEU A 78 3.87 16.83 4.29
CA LEU A 78 4.29 15.59 3.60
C LEU A 78 4.49 14.40 4.55
N LEU A 79 4.85 14.65 5.83
CA LEU A 79 5.38 13.64 6.75
C LEU A 79 4.51 12.39 6.88
N THR A 80 3.20 12.56 7.00
CA THR A 80 2.29 11.41 7.17
C THR A 80 2.36 10.45 5.98
N GLY A 81 2.27 10.97 4.75
CA GLY A 81 2.32 10.12 3.57
C GLY A 81 3.71 9.53 3.30
N VAL A 82 4.78 10.28 3.63
CA VAL A 82 6.16 9.77 3.53
C VAL A 82 6.40 8.63 4.55
N ALA A 83 5.88 8.78 5.77
CA ALA A 83 5.95 7.74 6.79
C ALA A 83 5.14 6.48 6.40
N ASP A 84 3.97 6.67 5.79
CA ASP A 84 3.13 5.58 5.27
C ASP A 84 3.89 4.79 4.20
N ALA A 85 4.44 5.47 3.19
CA ALA A 85 5.26 4.87 2.15
C ALA A 85 6.46 4.09 2.72
N ASN A 86 7.15 4.65 3.72
CA ASN A 86 8.31 4.01 4.32
C ASN A 86 7.96 2.71 5.06
N LEU A 87 6.88 2.71 5.85
CA LEU A 87 6.44 1.52 6.58
C LEU A 87 5.78 0.49 5.67
N ASP A 88 5.05 0.93 4.66
CA ASP A 88 4.40 0.05 3.68
C ASP A 88 5.36 -0.42 2.55
N ARG A 89 6.65 -0.09 2.68
CA ARG A 89 7.68 -0.50 1.71
C ARG A 89 7.39 -0.01 0.28
N ALA A 90 6.81 1.17 0.14
CA ALA A 90 6.63 1.83 -1.13
C ALA A 90 7.86 2.68 -1.46
N PRO A 91 8.48 2.53 -2.64
CA PRO A 91 9.59 3.40 -3.01
C PRO A 91 9.09 4.82 -3.26
N LEU A 92 9.65 5.79 -2.52
CA LEU A 92 9.28 7.20 -2.59
C LEU A 92 10.50 8.11 -2.42
N VAL A 93 10.55 9.20 -3.18
CA VAL A 93 11.51 10.30 -3.00
C VAL A 93 10.73 11.57 -2.70
N ALA A 94 10.83 12.06 -1.47
CA ALA A 94 10.31 13.37 -1.08
C ALA A 94 11.37 14.43 -1.35
N ILE A 95 10.97 15.56 -1.92
CA ILE A 95 11.80 16.73 -2.15
C ILE A 95 11.16 17.90 -1.44
N THR A 96 11.88 18.54 -0.53
CA THR A 96 11.43 19.78 0.10
C THR A 96 12.34 20.93 -0.30
N ALA A 97 11.77 22.07 -0.64
CA ALA A 97 12.55 23.28 -0.66
C ALA A 97 12.92 23.70 0.77
N GLN A 98 13.91 24.57 0.90
CA GLN A 98 14.33 25.13 2.17
C GLN A 98 14.79 26.58 2.00
N ALA A 99 14.78 27.32 3.10
CA ALA A 99 15.33 28.65 3.15
C ALA A 99 16.81 28.69 2.71
N SER A 100 17.24 29.81 2.15
CA SER A 100 18.62 30.03 1.75
C SER A 100 19.60 29.75 2.89
N LEU A 101 20.81 29.30 2.56
CA LEU A 101 21.82 28.86 3.52
C LEU A 101 22.19 29.95 4.55
N ASP A 102 22.09 31.22 4.17
CA ASP A 102 22.38 32.37 5.04
C ASP A 102 21.26 32.70 6.05
N ARG A 103 20.10 32.07 5.91
CA ARG A 103 18.93 32.21 6.82
C ARG A 103 18.86 31.16 7.92
N ARG A 104 19.68 30.11 7.87
CA ARG A 104 19.53 28.92 8.72
C ARG A 104 20.10 29.04 10.11
N HIS A 105 21.03 29.94 10.35
CA HIS A 105 21.69 30.15 11.65
C HIS A 105 20.89 31.04 12.61
N LYS A 106 19.72 31.50 12.20
CA LYS A 106 18.88 32.47 12.93
C LYS A 106 17.39 32.11 12.77
N GLU A 107 16.56 32.65 13.63
CA GLU A 107 15.10 32.61 13.45
C GLU A 107 14.73 33.30 12.15
N SER A 108 14.03 32.59 11.29
CA SER A 108 13.64 33.08 9.99
C SER A 108 12.27 32.54 9.60
N HIS A 109 11.58 33.27 8.71
CA HIS A 109 10.23 32.94 8.27
C HIS A 109 10.17 31.49 7.74
N GLN A 110 9.27 30.68 8.29
CA GLN A 110 8.97 29.28 7.94
C GLN A 110 10.16 28.30 8.04
N TYR A 111 11.34 28.73 8.46
CA TYR A 111 12.49 27.84 8.63
C TYR A 111 12.30 26.92 9.84
N ILE A 112 12.43 25.63 9.60
CA ILE A 112 12.50 24.56 10.61
C ILE A 112 13.52 23.52 10.15
N ASP A 113 14.04 22.71 11.07
CA ASP A 113 14.97 21.61 10.75
C ASP A 113 14.20 20.41 10.14
N THR A 114 13.92 20.52 8.85
CA THR A 114 13.23 19.49 8.09
C THR A 114 14.06 18.22 7.92
N LEU A 115 15.39 18.31 7.86
CA LEU A 115 16.27 17.14 7.78
C LEU A 115 16.09 16.22 8.99
N SER A 116 16.12 16.78 10.21
CA SER A 116 15.88 16.00 11.42
C SER A 116 14.48 15.40 11.47
N MET A 117 13.47 16.13 11.00
CA MET A 117 12.09 15.63 10.93
C MET A 117 11.96 14.43 9.98
N PHE A 118 12.51 14.51 8.77
CA PHE A 118 12.44 13.43 7.79
C PHE A 118 13.33 12.23 8.13
N LYS A 119 14.38 12.42 8.95
CA LYS A 119 15.30 11.36 9.36
C LYS A 119 14.59 10.15 9.98
N VAL A 120 13.54 10.38 10.76
CA VAL A 120 12.82 9.31 11.47
C VAL A 120 11.78 8.59 10.62
N VAL A 121 11.40 9.13 9.47
CA VAL A 121 10.38 8.59 8.56
C VAL A 121 10.94 8.18 7.20
N THR A 122 12.27 8.18 7.03
CA THR A 122 12.93 7.82 5.77
C THR A 122 14.09 6.87 5.98
N LYS A 123 14.43 6.09 4.95
CA LYS A 123 15.63 5.23 4.94
C LYS A 123 16.93 6.04 4.85
N TRP A 124 16.85 7.18 4.19
CA TRP A 124 17.97 8.09 3.99
C TRP A 124 17.45 9.48 3.62
N ASN A 125 18.11 10.51 4.11
CA ASN A 125 17.85 11.89 3.73
C ASN A 125 19.15 12.68 3.62
N ALA A 126 19.13 13.75 2.83
CA ALA A 126 20.27 14.65 2.68
C ALA A 126 19.84 16.04 2.23
N GLU A 127 20.63 17.03 2.64
CA GLU A 127 20.60 18.37 2.09
C GLU A 127 21.47 18.45 0.83
N ILE A 128 20.99 19.16 -0.17
CA ILE A 128 21.74 19.56 -1.35
C ILE A 128 22.37 20.92 -1.08
N ALA A 129 23.50 20.93 -0.39
CA ALA A 129 24.17 22.17 0.02
C ALA A 129 24.92 22.90 -1.12
N ARG A 130 25.04 22.32 -2.30
CA ARG A 130 25.67 22.88 -3.49
C ARG A 130 25.29 22.12 -4.75
N PRO A 131 25.25 22.77 -5.93
CA PRO A 131 24.81 22.16 -7.18
C PRO A 131 25.59 20.90 -7.61
N GLN A 132 26.88 20.83 -7.31
CA GLN A 132 27.78 19.77 -7.77
C GLN A 132 27.39 18.38 -7.23
N ILE A 133 26.69 18.31 -6.10
CA ILE A 133 26.29 17.04 -5.50
C ILE A 133 24.93 16.53 -6.00
N ILE A 134 24.18 17.33 -6.77
CA ILE A 134 22.84 16.95 -7.25
C ILE A 134 22.81 15.58 -7.95
N PRO A 135 23.70 15.28 -8.92
CA PRO A 135 23.65 14.00 -9.62
C PRO A 135 23.83 12.79 -8.68
N GLU A 136 24.73 12.89 -7.70
CA GLU A 136 24.98 11.82 -6.73
C GLU A 136 23.85 11.70 -5.72
N ALA A 137 23.37 12.82 -5.18
CA ALA A 137 22.30 12.86 -4.20
C ALA A 137 21.01 12.28 -4.77
N VAL A 138 20.62 12.69 -5.99
CA VAL A 138 19.42 12.14 -6.67
C VAL A 138 19.59 10.66 -6.94
N ARG A 139 20.71 10.25 -7.57
CA ARG A 139 20.97 8.82 -7.85
C ARG A 139 20.92 7.97 -6.58
N LYS A 140 21.49 8.46 -5.47
CA LYS A 140 21.49 7.77 -4.18
C LYS A 140 20.09 7.69 -3.59
N ALA A 141 19.31 8.77 -3.62
CA ALA A 141 17.93 8.80 -3.14
C ALA A 141 17.09 7.71 -3.84
N PHE A 142 17.10 7.69 -5.17
CA PHE A 142 16.35 6.68 -5.95
C PHE A 142 16.87 5.26 -5.71
N LYS A 143 18.19 5.06 -5.68
CA LYS A 143 18.78 3.74 -5.40
C LYS A 143 18.33 3.22 -4.03
N VAL A 144 18.42 4.05 -2.98
CA VAL A 144 18.05 3.64 -1.62
C VAL A 144 16.54 3.42 -1.50
N ALA A 145 15.73 4.29 -2.11
CA ALA A 145 14.28 4.13 -2.10
C ALA A 145 13.82 2.80 -2.72
N GLN A 146 14.45 2.38 -3.83
CA GLN A 146 14.06 1.20 -4.62
C GLN A 146 14.78 -0.09 -4.20
N THR A 147 15.82 -0.02 -3.38
CA THR A 147 16.54 -1.22 -2.89
C THR A 147 15.73 -1.91 -1.81
N GLU A 148 15.65 -3.24 -1.89
CA GLU A 148 14.92 -4.07 -0.92
C GLU A 148 15.50 -3.92 0.51
N LYS A 149 14.70 -3.74 1.55
CA LYS A 149 13.25 -3.44 1.45
C LYS A 149 13.06 -1.98 1.01
N PRO A 150 12.19 -1.70 0.01
CA PRO A 150 11.99 -0.33 -0.45
C PRO A 150 11.40 0.59 0.65
N GLY A 151 11.39 1.88 0.38
CA GLY A 151 10.83 2.85 1.32
C GLY A 151 11.14 4.29 0.89
N ALA A 152 10.85 5.23 1.77
CA ALA A 152 11.00 6.64 1.48
C ALA A 152 12.44 7.14 1.65
N THR A 153 12.81 8.11 0.83
CA THR A 153 14.02 8.94 0.99
C THR A 153 13.64 10.41 0.86
N HIS A 154 14.52 11.30 1.33
CA HIS A 154 14.25 12.73 1.31
C HIS A 154 15.46 13.52 0.84
N LEU A 155 15.20 14.51 0.00
CA LEU A 155 16.17 15.52 -0.45
C LEU A 155 15.67 16.92 -0.05
N GLU A 156 16.50 17.69 0.61
CA GLU A 156 16.25 19.08 0.92
C GLU A 156 17.06 19.97 -0.02
N LEU A 157 16.39 20.92 -0.70
CA LEU A 157 17.02 21.84 -1.66
C LEU A 157 16.80 23.28 -1.21
N PRO A 158 17.86 23.99 -0.75
CA PRO A 158 17.78 25.41 -0.45
C PRO A 158 17.50 26.25 -1.69
N GLU A 159 16.72 27.34 -1.53
CA GLU A 159 16.29 28.22 -2.63
C GLU A 159 17.48 28.88 -3.35
N ASP A 160 18.49 29.34 -2.61
CA ASP A 160 19.71 29.94 -3.17
C ASP A 160 20.53 28.93 -3.98
N VAL A 161 20.64 27.69 -3.49
CA VAL A 161 21.29 26.59 -4.23
C VAL A 161 20.52 26.24 -5.49
N ALA A 162 19.18 26.21 -5.44
CA ALA A 162 18.33 25.95 -6.61
C ALA A 162 18.53 26.97 -7.73
N ALA A 163 18.74 28.23 -7.36
CA ALA A 163 18.96 29.35 -8.29
C ALA A 163 20.40 29.44 -8.82
N GLU A 164 21.37 28.79 -8.15
CA GLU A 164 22.79 28.89 -8.48
C GLU A 164 23.11 28.35 -9.87
N GLN A 165 24.04 29.02 -10.58
CA GLN A 165 24.50 28.57 -11.88
C GLN A 165 25.48 27.40 -11.74
N VAL A 166 25.18 26.31 -12.41
CA VAL A 166 26.09 25.16 -12.47
C VAL A 166 27.31 25.49 -13.36
N GLY A 167 28.49 25.41 -12.77
CA GLY A 167 29.75 25.75 -13.44
C GLY A 167 30.19 24.75 -14.51
N ALA A 168 31.34 24.10 -14.34
CA ALA A 168 31.95 23.23 -15.34
C ALA A 168 31.06 22.04 -15.78
N VAL A 169 31.17 21.66 -17.04
CA VAL A 169 30.40 20.59 -17.71
C VAL A 169 30.52 19.22 -17.00
N GLU A 170 31.60 19.00 -16.24
CA GLU A 170 31.90 17.72 -15.57
C GLU A 170 30.85 17.36 -14.49
N TYR A 171 30.27 18.35 -13.80
CA TYR A 171 29.29 18.14 -12.72
C TYR A 171 27.83 18.35 -13.17
N SER A 172 27.62 18.54 -14.47
CA SER A 172 26.31 18.93 -15.03
C SER A 172 25.56 17.78 -15.71
N LYS A 173 25.94 16.52 -15.46
CA LYS A 173 25.35 15.36 -16.10
C LYS A 173 24.75 14.39 -15.08
N PRO A 174 23.53 13.88 -15.31
CA PRO A 174 22.97 12.78 -14.53
C PRO A 174 23.89 11.55 -14.53
N LEU A 175 23.90 10.83 -13.42
CA LEU A 175 24.63 9.58 -13.31
C LEU A 175 23.88 8.42 -13.96
N ARG A 176 24.63 7.44 -14.47
CA ARG A 176 24.03 6.23 -15.06
C ARG A 176 23.17 5.50 -14.02
N VAL A 177 21.93 5.21 -14.39
CA VAL A 177 21.01 4.42 -13.56
C VAL A 177 21.41 2.95 -13.63
N GLN A 178 21.55 2.35 -12.44
CA GLN A 178 21.74 0.91 -12.27
C GLN A 178 20.61 0.39 -11.40
N LEU A 179 19.90 -0.61 -11.89
CA LEU A 179 18.83 -1.26 -11.12
C LEU A 179 19.41 -1.96 -9.87
N PRO A 180 18.64 -2.09 -8.78
CA PRO A 180 19.05 -2.84 -7.61
C PRO A 180 19.40 -4.29 -7.99
N PHE A 181 20.53 -4.77 -7.47
CA PHE A 181 20.98 -6.14 -7.67
C PHE A 181 20.21 -7.08 -6.74
N LYS A 182 19.78 -8.24 -7.26
CA LYS A 182 19.20 -9.31 -6.48
C LYS A 182 20.19 -10.47 -6.43
N PRO A 183 20.60 -10.94 -5.23
CA PRO A 183 21.56 -12.03 -5.13
C PRO A 183 20.95 -13.39 -5.51
N GLU A 184 21.79 -14.33 -5.88
CA GLU A 184 21.42 -15.74 -5.97
C GLU A 184 21.47 -16.39 -4.59
N PRO A 185 20.58 -17.38 -4.29
CA PRO A 185 20.59 -18.05 -3.00
C PRO A 185 21.81 -18.95 -2.85
N LEU A 186 22.30 -19.07 -1.61
CA LEU A 186 23.38 -20.00 -1.30
C LEU A 186 22.89 -21.45 -1.35
N GLY A 187 23.52 -22.29 -2.18
CA GLY A 187 23.13 -23.69 -2.38
C GLY A 187 23.06 -24.53 -1.09
N GLY A 188 23.88 -24.21 -0.09
CA GLY A 188 23.79 -24.86 1.24
C GLY A 188 22.50 -24.56 1.98
N GLN A 189 22.00 -23.32 1.88
CA GLN A 189 20.73 -22.94 2.50
C GLN A 189 19.54 -23.53 1.75
N VAL A 190 19.61 -23.57 0.39
CA VAL A 190 18.60 -24.25 -0.42
C VAL A 190 18.47 -25.72 -0.02
N LYS A 191 19.59 -26.46 0.13
CA LYS A 191 19.58 -27.87 0.57
C LYS A 191 18.95 -28.05 1.95
N ARG A 192 19.26 -27.17 2.91
CA ARG A 192 18.64 -27.19 4.25
C ARG A 192 17.14 -26.90 4.19
N ALA A 193 16.71 -25.93 3.40
CA ALA A 193 15.29 -25.64 3.19
C ALA A 193 14.54 -26.85 2.62
N VAL A 194 15.13 -27.52 1.61
CA VAL A 194 14.59 -28.77 1.06
C VAL A 194 14.42 -29.83 2.16
N GLN A 195 15.43 -30.02 3.03
CA GLN A 195 15.34 -31.01 4.14
C GLN A 195 14.20 -30.68 5.11
N VAL A 196 14.05 -29.41 5.52
CA VAL A 196 12.99 -28.98 6.43
C VAL A 196 11.62 -29.19 5.79
N ILE A 197 11.44 -28.76 4.54
CA ILE A 197 10.15 -28.87 3.84
C ILE A 197 9.80 -30.33 3.52
N ALA A 198 10.77 -31.14 3.11
CA ALA A 198 10.53 -32.57 2.84
C ALA A 198 10.12 -33.35 4.09
N GLY A 199 10.57 -32.94 5.29
CA GLY A 199 10.16 -33.49 6.57
C GLY A 199 8.80 -33.04 7.09
N ALA A 200 8.19 -32.03 6.46
CA ALA A 200 6.94 -31.45 6.91
C ALA A 200 5.75 -32.39 6.67
N ARG A 201 4.86 -32.45 7.65
CA ARG A 201 3.57 -33.16 7.52
C ARG A 201 2.45 -32.23 7.08
N ARG A 202 2.52 -30.96 7.48
CA ARG A 202 1.50 -29.92 7.25
C ARG A 202 2.14 -28.58 6.89
N PRO A 203 2.86 -28.52 5.75
CA PRO A 203 3.46 -27.26 5.33
C PRO A 203 2.41 -26.24 4.91
N VAL A 204 2.69 -24.94 5.14
CA VAL A 204 1.90 -23.81 4.66
C VAL A 204 2.82 -22.71 4.14
N ILE A 205 2.42 -22.04 3.08
CA ILE A 205 3.08 -20.82 2.60
C ILE A 205 2.39 -19.60 3.20
N LEU A 206 3.19 -18.69 3.79
CA LEU A 206 2.77 -17.35 4.14
C LEU A 206 3.42 -16.37 3.14
N ALA A 207 2.63 -15.84 2.22
CA ALA A 207 3.09 -14.96 1.17
C ALA A 207 2.82 -13.49 1.50
N GLY A 208 3.88 -12.69 1.62
CA GLY A 208 3.81 -11.26 1.89
C GLY A 208 4.08 -10.39 0.66
N ASN A 209 4.04 -9.07 0.86
CA ASN A 209 4.18 -8.08 -0.21
C ASN A 209 5.55 -8.14 -0.95
N GLY A 210 6.58 -8.70 -0.33
CA GLY A 210 7.87 -8.95 -0.98
C GLY A 210 7.76 -9.80 -2.25
N VAL A 211 6.77 -10.70 -2.31
CA VAL A 211 6.46 -11.49 -3.51
C VAL A 211 5.98 -10.59 -4.65
N ILE A 212 5.12 -9.61 -4.36
CA ILE A 212 4.60 -8.66 -5.35
C ILE A 212 5.72 -7.74 -5.83
N ARG A 213 6.47 -7.13 -4.90
CA ARG A 213 7.61 -6.27 -5.20
C ARG A 213 8.69 -7.01 -6.01
N GLY A 214 8.94 -8.26 -5.65
CA GLY A 214 9.87 -9.15 -6.35
C GLY A 214 9.37 -9.64 -7.70
N ARG A 215 8.09 -9.41 -8.06
CA ARG A 215 7.40 -9.97 -9.24
C ARG A 215 7.45 -11.51 -9.27
N ALA A 216 7.41 -12.13 -8.09
CA ALA A 216 7.59 -13.58 -7.90
C ALA A 216 6.28 -14.36 -7.73
N HIS A 217 5.10 -13.71 -7.95
CA HIS A 217 3.80 -14.35 -7.73
C HIS A 217 3.59 -15.60 -8.59
N GLU A 218 4.04 -15.61 -9.85
CA GLU A 218 3.97 -16.81 -10.68
C GLU A 218 4.87 -17.95 -10.17
N ALA A 219 6.03 -17.62 -9.59
CA ALA A 219 6.89 -18.63 -8.97
C ALA A 219 6.24 -19.24 -7.72
N VAL A 220 5.59 -18.40 -6.88
CA VAL A 220 4.81 -18.89 -5.73
C VAL A 220 3.67 -19.80 -6.18
N ARG A 221 2.91 -19.41 -7.22
CA ARG A 221 1.82 -20.23 -7.78
C ARG A 221 2.32 -21.58 -8.29
N ARG A 222 3.40 -21.59 -9.06
CA ARG A 222 4.02 -22.84 -9.56
C ARG A 222 4.48 -23.72 -8.42
N PHE A 223 5.22 -23.14 -7.45
CA PHE A 223 5.74 -23.85 -6.27
C PHE A 223 4.60 -24.46 -5.44
N ALA A 224 3.58 -23.68 -5.13
CA ALA A 224 2.42 -24.15 -4.38
C ALA A 224 1.69 -25.29 -5.09
N ARG A 225 1.41 -25.15 -6.39
CA ARG A 225 0.67 -26.15 -7.17
C ARG A 225 1.47 -27.44 -7.39
N SER A 226 2.76 -27.33 -7.72
CA SER A 226 3.61 -28.50 -7.91
C SER A 226 3.80 -29.34 -6.67
N LEU A 227 3.71 -28.72 -5.48
CA LEU A 227 3.95 -29.36 -4.19
C LEU A 227 2.67 -29.59 -3.37
N ASN A 228 1.50 -29.17 -3.87
CA ASN A 228 0.22 -29.20 -3.14
C ASN A 228 0.29 -28.47 -1.78
N ILE A 229 1.02 -27.36 -1.67
CA ILE A 229 1.16 -26.60 -0.43
C ILE A 229 0.19 -25.40 -0.46
N PRO A 230 -0.70 -25.26 0.54
CA PRO A 230 -1.65 -24.17 0.59
C PRO A 230 -0.96 -22.83 0.90
N VAL A 231 -1.55 -21.74 0.41
CA VAL A 231 -1.02 -20.37 0.49
C VAL A 231 -1.99 -19.46 1.22
N ALA A 232 -1.57 -18.91 2.35
CA ALA A 232 -2.18 -17.72 2.93
C ALA A 232 -1.40 -16.48 2.50
N GLN A 233 -2.10 -15.41 2.20
CA GLN A 233 -1.48 -14.14 1.82
C GLN A 233 -1.78 -13.07 2.86
N THR A 234 -0.85 -12.11 3.03
CA THR A 234 -1.07 -10.96 3.91
C THR A 234 -2.04 -9.96 3.27
N PHE A 235 -2.46 -8.92 4.00
CA PHE A 235 -3.27 -7.82 3.45
C PHE A 235 -2.61 -7.18 2.23
N MET A 236 -1.31 -6.94 2.30
CA MET A 236 -0.54 -6.32 1.24
C MET A 236 -0.11 -7.32 0.16
N GLY A 237 -0.27 -8.60 0.42
CA GLY A 237 0.02 -9.70 -0.50
C GLY A 237 -1.18 -10.16 -1.33
N LYS A 238 -2.35 -9.51 -1.23
CA LYS A 238 -3.55 -9.93 -1.96
C LYS A 238 -3.33 -10.05 -3.46
N GLY A 239 -3.79 -11.18 -4.03
CA GLY A 239 -3.65 -11.49 -5.45
C GLY A 239 -2.34 -12.21 -5.83
N ILE A 240 -1.46 -12.51 -4.88
CA ILE A 240 -0.30 -13.37 -5.12
C ILE A 240 -0.77 -14.73 -5.65
N ILE A 241 -1.74 -15.34 -4.98
CA ILE A 241 -2.51 -16.46 -5.50
C ILE A 241 -3.96 -16.00 -5.70
N PRO A 242 -4.62 -16.36 -6.83
CA PRO A 242 -6.03 -16.05 -7.00
C PRO A 242 -6.87 -16.60 -5.83
N ASP A 243 -7.80 -15.82 -5.33
CA ASP A 243 -8.68 -16.30 -4.25
C ASP A 243 -9.60 -17.44 -4.71
N THR A 244 -9.78 -17.64 -6.02
CA THR A 244 -10.46 -18.78 -6.65
C THR A 244 -9.61 -20.06 -6.71
N ASP A 245 -8.29 -19.98 -6.49
CA ASP A 245 -7.40 -21.14 -6.53
C ASP A 245 -7.69 -22.11 -5.38
N ALA A 246 -7.67 -23.42 -5.67
CA ALA A 246 -7.94 -24.48 -4.69
C ALA A 246 -6.93 -24.50 -3.52
N LEU A 247 -5.75 -23.93 -3.68
CA LEU A 247 -4.73 -23.82 -2.64
C LEU A 247 -4.76 -22.49 -1.89
N SER A 248 -5.61 -21.52 -2.28
CA SER A 248 -5.73 -20.26 -1.58
C SER A 248 -6.42 -20.44 -0.23
N LEU A 249 -5.78 -19.97 0.81
CA LEU A 249 -6.36 -19.84 2.16
C LEU A 249 -6.85 -18.41 2.43
N TYR A 250 -6.99 -17.59 1.39
CA TYR A 250 -7.34 -16.17 1.50
C TYR A 250 -6.31 -15.37 2.31
N THR A 251 -6.77 -14.33 3.01
CA THR A 251 -5.92 -13.35 3.65
C THR A 251 -5.81 -13.61 5.15
N LEU A 252 -4.57 -13.71 5.63
CA LEU A 252 -4.23 -13.72 7.05
C LEU A 252 -3.95 -12.28 7.50
N GLY A 253 -4.46 -11.87 8.66
CA GLY A 253 -4.13 -10.55 9.21
C GLY A 253 -5.21 -9.85 10.01
N LEU A 254 -6.38 -10.46 10.18
CA LEU A 254 -7.53 -9.79 10.81
C LEU A 254 -7.57 -9.82 12.32
N GLN A 255 -7.06 -10.81 12.95
CA GLN A 255 -6.92 -10.98 14.41
C GLN A 255 -6.47 -12.42 14.68
N ALA A 256 -6.01 -12.71 15.89
CA ALA A 256 -5.44 -13.99 16.30
C ALA A 256 -6.32 -15.24 16.09
N ARG A 257 -7.48 -15.15 15.47
CA ARG A 257 -8.42 -16.28 15.29
C ARG A 257 -9.19 -16.23 13.97
N ASP A 258 -8.58 -15.61 12.97
CA ASP A 258 -9.10 -15.60 11.61
C ASP A 258 -9.17 -17.02 11.03
N TYR A 259 -9.99 -17.24 9.99
CA TYR A 259 -10.13 -18.55 9.34
C TYR A 259 -8.77 -19.16 8.92
N PRO A 260 -7.86 -18.42 8.24
CA PRO A 260 -6.54 -18.92 7.92
C PRO A 260 -5.68 -19.26 9.15
N ALA A 261 -5.85 -18.56 10.27
CA ALA A 261 -5.10 -18.82 11.51
C ALA A 261 -5.23 -20.28 11.99
N ARG A 262 -6.39 -20.93 11.74
CA ARG A 262 -6.58 -22.36 12.06
C ARG A 262 -5.64 -23.28 11.29
N VAL A 263 -5.32 -22.93 10.05
CA VAL A 263 -4.35 -23.72 9.28
C VAL A 263 -2.98 -23.57 9.90
N PHE A 264 -2.61 -22.36 10.33
CA PHE A 264 -1.36 -22.12 11.03
C PHE A 264 -1.28 -22.83 12.39
N GLU A 265 -2.38 -22.93 13.15
CA GLU A 265 -2.41 -23.72 14.38
C GLU A 265 -2.03 -25.18 14.14
N GLN A 266 -2.37 -25.75 12.99
CA GLN A 266 -2.11 -27.14 12.63
C GLN A 266 -0.81 -27.34 11.86
N ALA A 267 -0.25 -26.28 11.26
CA ALA A 267 0.97 -26.36 10.50
C ALA A 267 2.18 -26.70 11.38
N ASP A 268 3.11 -27.48 10.86
CA ASP A 268 4.41 -27.74 11.46
C ASP A 268 5.53 -26.93 10.81
N VAL A 269 5.43 -26.67 9.50
CA VAL A 269 6.38 -25.84 8.75
C VAL A 269 5.66 -24.66 8.11
N VAL A 270 6.19 -23.45 8.30
CA VAL A 270 5.75 -22.24 7.64
C VAL A 270 6.83 -21.75 6.68
N ILE A 271 6.51 -21.74 5.38
CA ILE A 271 7.37 -21.17 4.35
C ILE A 271 6.96 -19.72 4.16
N ALA A 272 7.67 -18.82 4.85
CA ALA A 272 7.41 -17.38 4.79
C ALA A 272 8.14 -16.78 3.58
N VAL A 273 7.39 -16.32 2.58
CA VAL A 273 7.92 -15.86 1.30
C VAL A 273 7.64 -14.37 1.14
N GLY A 274 8.68 -13.56 1.09
CA GLY A 274 8.54 -12.10 0.96
C GLY A 274 7.69 -11.46 2.06
N TYR A 275 7.73 -12.02 3.27
CA TYR A 275 6.92 -11.62 4.41
C TYR A 275 7.62 -10.57 5.28
N ASP A 276 6.89 -9.51 5.64
CA ASP A 276 7.37 -8.46 6.54
C ASP A 276 6.47 -8.37 7.78
N PHE A 277 7.07 -8.15 8.97
CA PHE A 277 6.34 -8.05 10.24
C PHE A 277 5.36 -6.87 10.31
N VAL A 278 5.61 -5.81 9.55
CA VAL A 278 4.68 -4.67 9.45
C VAL A 278 3.34 -5.06 8.83
N GLU A 279 3.30 -6.16 8.07
CA GLU A 279 2.08 -6.67 7.45
C GLU A 279 1.19 -7.39 8.46
N TYR A 280 1.77 -8.22 9.31
CA TYR A 280 1.06 -8.94 10.37
C TYR A 280 2.06 -9.56 11.35
N ALA A 281 1.95 -9.25 12.65
CA ALA A 281 2.94 -9.69 13.63
C ALA A 281 2.94 -11.22 13.83
N PRO A 282 4.12 -11.87 13.96
CA PRO A 282 4.25 -13.31 14.11
C PRO A 282 3.50 -13.90 15.31
N CYS A 283 3.41 -13.17 16.42
CA CYS A 283 2.70 -13.63 17.63
C CYS A 283 1.23 -14.00 17.40
N PHE A 284 0.60 -13.52 16.33
CA PHE A 284 -0.80 -13.82 16.03
C PHE A 284 -1.00 -15.13 15.26
N TRP A 285 -0.01 -15.60 14.51
CA TRP A 285 -0.10 -16.86 13.76
C TRP A 285 0.83 -17.96 14.27
N ASN A 286 1.84 -17.62 15.08
CA ASN A 286 2.75 -18.54 15.74
C ASN A 286 2.92 -18.18 17.23
N PRO A 287 1.82 -18.13 18.03
CA PRO A 287 1.84 -17.64 19.41
C PRO A 287 2.76 -18.46 20.34
N ASN A 288 2.99 -19.73 20.03
CA ASN A 288 3.83 -20.62 20.85
C ASN A 288 5.30 -20.65 20.38
N GLY A 289 5.63 -20.04 19.24
CA GLY A 289 6.98 -20.12 18.66
C GLY A 289 7.40 -21.54 18.26
N ASP A 290 6.44 -22.44 17.99
CA ASP A 290 6.66 -23.88 17.82
C ASP A 290 6.74 -24.34 16.35
N LYS A 291 6.61 -23.41 15.40
CA LYS A 291 6.68 -23.71 13.96
C LYS A 291 8.11 -23.66 13.44
N HIS A 292 8.47 -24.61 12.56
CA HIS A 292 9.69 -24.54 11.77
C HIS A 292 9.52 -23.49 10.67
N VAL A 293 10.26 -22.38 10.75
CA VAL A 293 10.13 -21.27 9.79
C VAL A 293 11.23 -21.34 8.74
N VAL A 294 10.83 -21.49 7.47
CA VAL A 294 11.70 -21.33 6.30
C VAL A 294 11.45 -19.93 5.74
N HIS A 295 12.44 -19.04 5.89
CA HIS A 295 12.34 -17.65 5.41
C HIS A 295 12.94 -17.52 4.01
N VAL A 296 12.13 -17.12 3.02
CA VAL A 296 12.54 -16.92 1.62
C VAL A 296 12.31 -15.46 1.27
N ASP A 297 13.39 -14.69 1.16
CA ASP A 297 13.32 -13.25 0.88
C ASP A 297 14.65 -12.75 0.28
N VAL A 298 14.66 -11.53 -0.25
CA VAL A 298 15.89 -10.82 -0.65
C VAL A 298 16.67 -10.34 0.59
N SER A 299 15.98 -10.03 1.68
CA SER A 299 16.53 -9.50 2.93
C SER A 299 16.45 -10.51 4.07
N PRO A 300 17.38 -10.44 5.04
CA PRO A 300 17.31 -11.26 6.26
C PRO A 300 16.02 -10.94 7.04
N ALA A 301 15.55 -11.96 7.77
CA ALA A 301 14.41 -11.81 8.67
C ALA A 301 14.71 -10.80 9.79
N GLU A 302 13.68 -10.09 10.22
CA GLU A 302 13.69 -9.31 11.45
C GLU A 302 13.64 -10.23 12.69
N VAL A 303 13.98 -9.70 13.86
CA VAL A 303 14.03 -10.47 15.11
C VAL A 303 12.71 -10.38 15.87
N ASP A 304 12.09 -11.54 16.13
CA ASP A 304 10.88 -11.66 16.96
C ASP A 304 10.87 -13.02 17.68
N ALA A 305 10.41 -13.06 18.93
CA ALA A 305 10.37 -14.28 19.74
C ALA A 305 9.47 -15.38 19.16
N HIS A 306 8.50 -15.02 18.33
CA HIS A 306 7.57 -15.93 17.66
C HIS A 306 7.98 -16.25 16.21
N TYR A 307 9.14 -15.72 15.73
CA TYR A 307 9.65 -15.92 14.37
C TYR A 307 11.08 -16.41 14.38
N ILE A 308 11.27 -17.61 14.91
CA ILE A 308 12.59 -18.23 14.96
C ILE A 308 12.84 -18.92 13.62
N VAL A 309 13.70 -18.32 12.80
CA VAL A 309 14.05 -18.85 11.48
C VAL A 309 14.95 -20.08 11.62
N GLU A 310 14.47 -21.23 11.18
CA GLU A 310 15.29 -22.44 11.12
C GLU A 310 16.26 -22.41 9.93
N VAL A 311 15.78 -21.89 8.79
CA VAL A 311 16.61 -21.67 7.63
C VAL A 311 16.17 -20.43 6.84
N GLY A 312 17.12 -19.54 6.56
CA GLY A 312 16.93 -18.39 5.68
C GLY A 312 17.53 -18.67 4.31
N VAL A 313 16.72 -18.57 3.25
CA VAL A 313 17.16 -18.64 1.85
C VAL A 313 17.03 -17.25 1.27
N LEU A 314 18.17 -16.53 1.22
CA LEU A 314 18.22 -15.13 0.80
C LEU A 314 18.63 -15.02 -0.66
N GLY A 315 17.81 -14.32 -1.45
CA GLY A 315 18.06 -14.12 -2.87
C GLY A 315 16.82 -13.68 -3.64
N ASP A 316 16.90 -13.68 -4.97
CA ASP A 316 15.71 -13.49 -5.80
C ASP A 316 14.66 -14.57 -5.43
N ILE A 317 13.48 -14.13 -5.01
CA ILE A 317 12.44 -15.01 -4.48
C ILE A 317 12.04 -16.09 -5.50
N ALA A 318 11.91 -15.72 -6.78
CA ALA A 318 11.53 -16.68 -7.81
C ALA A 318 12.61 -17.77 -7.99
N LEU A 319 13.87 -17.35 -8.04
CA LEU A 319 15.00 -18.27 -8.16
C LEU A 319 15.14 -19.16 -6.91
N CYS A 320 14.94 -18.61 -5.71
CA CYS A 320 14.93 -19.40 -4.46
C CYS A 320 13.86 -20.51 -4.52
N LEU A 321 12.64 -20.17 -4.88
CA LEU A 321 11.52 -21.11 -4.96
C LEU A 321 11.74 -22.18 -6.04
N ASP A 322 12.23 -21.79 -7.22
CA ASP A 322 12.53 -22.74 -8.31
C ASP A 322 13.63 -23.74 -7.90
N GLN A 323 14.71 -23.28 -7.23
CA GLN A 323 15.78 -24.17 -6.74
C GLN A 323 15.33 -25.11 -5.60
N ILE A 324 14.51 -24.60 -4.67
CA ILE A 324 13.94 -25.42 -3.58
C ILE A 324 12.99 -26.47 -4.17
N GLY A 325 12.07 -26.05 -5.04
CA GLY A 325 11.03 -26.89 -5.62
C GLY A 325 11.56 -28.03 -6.49
N ALA A 326 12.70 -27.83 -7.16
CA ALA A 326 13.31 -28.83 -8.03
C ALA A 326 13.68 -30.16 -7.32
N SER A 327 13.80 -30.15 -5.99
CA SER A 327 14.22 -31.32 -5.19
C SER A 327 13.13 -31.85 -4.25
N LEU A 328 11.90 -31.33 -4.38
CA LEU A 328 10.77 -31.71 -3.50
C LEU A 328 9.74 -32.56 -4.24
N SER A 329 9.08 -33.45 -3.51
CA SER A 329 7.90 -34.18 -3.97
C SER A 329 6.62 -33.55 -3.43
N PRO A 330 5.45 -33.73 -4.12
CA PRO A 330 4.18 -33.20 -3.65
C PRO A 330 3.81 -33.70 -2.24
N SER A 331 3.28 -32.81 -1.40
CA SER A 331 2.74 -33.13 -0.09
C SER A 331 1.29 -33.60 -0.18
N ASP A 332 0.78 -34.23 0.91
CA ASP A 332 -0.64 -34.56 1.02
C ASP A 332 -1.47 -33.29 1.27
N ALA A 333 -2.31 -32.96 0.29
CA ALA A 333 -3.15 -31.76 0.34
C ALA A 333 -4.47 -31.95 1.10
N LEU A 334 -4.78 -33.14 1.63
CA LEU A 334 -6.13 -33.41 2.19
C LEU A 334 -6.47 -32.50 3.37
N TRP A 335 -5.51 -32.25 4.27
CA TRP A 335 -5.73 -31.39 5.41
C TRP A 335 -5.99 -29.92 5.01
N ALA A 336 -5.22 -29.42 4.06
CA ALA A 336 -5.35 -28.06 3.55
C ALA A 336 -6.67 -27.87 2.76
N ARG A 337 -7.09 -28.89 2.00
CA ARG A 337 -8.37 -28.88 1.31
C ARG A 337 -9.52 -28.74 2.30
N ARG A 338 -9.53 -29.49 3.39
CA ARG A 338 -10.57 -29.37 4.45
C ARG A 338 -10.61 -27.97 5.06
N CYS A 339 -9.43 -27.38 5.34
CA CYS A 339 -9.37 -26.02 5.83
C CYS A 339 -9.93 -25.00 4.80
N ARG A 340 -9.58 -25.18 3.53
CA ARG A 340 -10.12 -24.36 2.43
C ARG A 340 -11.64 -24.47 2.33
N GLU A 341 -12.17 -25.69 2.35
CA GLU A 341 -13.61 -25.94 2.31
C GLU A 341 -14.35 -25.25 3.46
N ALA A 342 -13.81 -25.31 4.68
CA ALA A 342 -14.39 -24.64 5.84
C ALA A 342 -14.41 -23.10 5.69
N ILE A 343 -13.34 -22.52 5.14
CA ILE A 343 -13.27 -21.07 4.87
C ILE A 343 -14.29 -20.66 3.83
N VAL A 344 -14.36 -21.39 2.70
CA VAL A 344 -15.30 -21.10 1.61
C VAL A 344 -16.74 -21.21 2.10
N THR A 345 -17.08 -22.30 2.81
CA THR A 345 -18.42 -22.49 3.37
C THR A 345 -18.80 -21.36 4.34
N GLY A 346 -17.85 -20.90 5.17
CA GLY A 346 -18.06 -19.75 6.06
C GLY A 346 -18.37 -18.47 5.28
N PHE A 347 -17.60 -18.18 4.24
CA PHE A 347 -17.85 -17.00 3.40
C PHE A 347 -19.16 -17.09 2.60
N GLU A 348 -19.49 -18.26 2.04
CA GLU A 348 -20.76 -18.47 1.35
C GLU A 348 -21.97 -18.25 2.26
N GLN A 349 -21.91 -18.74 3.50
CA GLN A 349 -22.95 -18.50 4.50
C GLN A 349 -23.08 -17.01 4.85
N GLU A 350 -21.96 -16.28 4.98
CA GLU A 350 -21.99 -14.85 5.22
C GLU A 350 -22.57 -14.05 4.05
N LEU A 351 -22.20 -14.42 2.81
CA LEU A 351 -22.69 -13.78 1.60
C LEU A 351 -24.15 -14.14 1.27
N ALA A 352 -24.63 -15.29 1.70
CA ALA A 352 -26.02 -15.72 1.53
C ALA A 352 -27.01 -14.99 2.45
N SER A 353 -26.53 -14.19 3.40
CA SER A 353 -27.40 -13.38 4.26
C SER A 353 -28.28 -12.45 3.43
N PRO A 354 -29.58 -12.34 3.73
CA PRO A 354 -30.48 -11.49 2.96
C PRO A 354 -30.02 -10.02 3.00
N PRO A 355 -30.30 -9.25 1.94
CA PRO A 355 -30.05 -7.82 1.95
C PRO A 355 -30.68 -7.15 3.16
N ALA A 356 -29.95 -6.22 3.80
CA ALA A 356 -30.41 -5.45 4.92
C ALA A 356 -30.16 -3.96 4.68
N TRP A 357 -30.83 -3.11 5.44
CA TRP A 357 -30.64 -1.66 5.40
C TRP A 357 -30.42 -1.13 6.83
N PRO A 358 -29.38 -0.30 7.09
CA PRO A 358 -28.27 0.02 6.17
C PRO A 358 -27.54 -1.21 5.64
N LEU A 359 -26.72 -1.04 4.59
CA LEU A 359 -26.06 -2.14 3.89
C LEU A 359 -25.06 -2.88 4.77
N ARG A 360 -25.05 -4.19 4.72
CA ARG A 360 -23.99 -4.98 5.35
C ARG A 360 -22.70 -4.93 4.52
N PRO A 361 -21.51 -4.88 5.15
CA PRO A 361 -20.23 -4.92 4.45
C PRO A 361 -20.10 -6.00 3.40
N GLN A 362 -20.58 -7.22 3.71
CA GLN A 362 -20.53 -8.37 2.82
C GLN A 362 -21.34 -8.14 1.53
N HIS A 363 -22.48 -7.47 1.64
CA HIS A 363 -23.31 -7.12 0.48
C HIS A 363 -22.58 -6.12 -0.42
N VAL A 364 -22.00 -5.07 0.16
CA VAL A 364 -21.25 -4.05 -0.60
C VAL A 364 -20.07 -4.68 -1.34
N ILE A 365 -19.32 -5.59 -0.69
CA ILE A 365 -18.19 -6.29 -1.30
C ILE A 365 -18.63 -7.15 -2.48
N ARG A 366 -19.73 -7.89 -2.33
CA ARG A 366 -20.27 -8.74 -3.40
C ARG A 366 -20.64 -7.92 -4.63
N GLU A 367 -21.39 -6.84 -4.45
CA GLU A 367 -21.83 -5.99 -5.55
C GLU A 367 -20.64 -5.24 -6.18
N LEU A 368 -19.69 -4.76 -5.37
CA LEU A 368 -18.48 -4.13 -5.87
C LEU A 368 -17.63 -5.11 -6.71
N ARG A 369 -17.43 -6.36 -6.22
CA ARG A 369 -16.67 -7.35 -7.00
C ARG A 369 -17.36 -7.68 -8.31
N ALA A 370 -18.69 -7.81 -8.30
CA ALA A 370 -19.49 -8.10 -9.50
C ALA A 370 -19.46 -6.96 -10.54
N ALA A 371 -19.25 -5.71 -10.10
CA ALA A 371 -19.18 -4.54 -10.97
C ALA A 371 -17.80 -4.32 -11.61
N LEU A 372 -16.75 -5.00 -11.12
CA LEU A 372 -15.35 -4.81 -11.54
C LEU A 372 -14.82 -6.04 -12.27
N SER A 373 -13.88 -5.83 -13.19
CA SER A 373 -13.07 -6.91 -13.80
C SER A 373 -11.96 -7.38 -12.84
N ALA A 374 -11.30 -8.47 -13.18
CA ALA A 374 -10.17 -9.01 -12.41
C ALA A 374 -8.97 -8.04 -12.35
N GLU A 375 -8.84 -7.19 -13.37
CA GLU A 375 -7.71 -6.26 -13.52
C GLU A 375 -7.99 -4.86 -12.97
N ASP A 376 -9.24 -4.53 -12.63
CA ASP A 376 -9.59 -3.22 -12.08
C ASP A 376 -8.96 -3.00 -10.70
N ILE A 377 -8.69 -1.74 -10.35
CA ILE A 377 -7.93 -1.40 -9.14
C ILE A 377 -8.88 -0.88 -8.07
N VAL A 378 -8.76 -1.44 -6.88
CA VAL A 378 -9.40 -0.93 -5.67
C VAL A 378 -8.32 -0.37 -4.74
N ILE A 379 -8.45 0.90 -4.36
CA ILE A 379 -7.64 1.51 -3.30
C ILE A 379 -8.48 1.50 -2.03
N CYS A 380 -7.99 0.84 -1.00
CA CYS A 380 -8.69 0.72 0.26
C CYS A 380 -8.09 1.67 1.30
N ASP A 381 -8.88 2.65 1.73
CA ASP A 381 -8.52 3.53 2.84
C ASP A 381 -8.53 2.78 4.18
N VAL A 382 -8.22 3.46 5.26
CA VAL A 382 -8.06 2.87 6.59
C VAL A 382 -9.31 3.07 7.45
N GLY A 383 -9.86 1.98 7.95
CA GLY A 383 -11.08 1.96 8.75
C GLY A 383 -11.67 0.56 8.87
N ALA A 384 -12.93 0.44 9.31
CA ALA A 384 -13.62 -0.83 9.41
C ALA A 384 -13.77 -1.52 8.04
N HIS A 385 -14.04 -0.74 7.00
CA HIS A 385 -14.11 -1.22 5.61
C HIS A 385 -12.83 -1.94 5.18
N LYS A 386 -11.64 -1.49 5.63
CA LYS A 386 -10.35 -2.15 5.33
C LYS A 386 -10.34 -3.61 5.77
N LEU A 387 -10.83 -3.90 6.97
CA LEU A 387 -10.84 -5.26 7.52
C LEU A 387 -11.75 -6.18 6.71
N TRP A 388 -12.92 -5.67 6.31
CA TRP A 388 -13.88 -6.38 5.47
C TRP A 388 -13.32 -6.62 4.06
N MET A 389 -12.75 -5.60 3.44
CA MET A 389 -12.13 -5.69 2.11
C MET A 389 -10.94 -6.67 2.11
N ALA A 390 -10.07 -6.59 3.12
CA ALA A 390 -8.94 -7.49 3.26
C ALA A 390 -9.39 -8.95 3.37
N ARG A 391 -10.46 -9.21 4.15
CA ARG A 391 -10.96 -10.56 4.40
C ARG A 391 -11.74 -11.13 3.21
N MET A 392 -12.66 -10.36 2.62
CA MET A 392 -13.71 -10.91 1.76
C MET A 392 -13.65 -10.45 0.31
N PHE A 393 -12.94 -9.35 -0.03
CA PHE A 393 -12.87 -8.91 -1.42
C PHE A 393 -11.96 -9.82 -2.24
N PRO A 394 -12.47 -10.61 -3.18
CA PRO A 394 -11.66 -11.55 -3.94
C PRO A 394 -10.72 -10.83 -4.92
N CYS A 395 -9.44 -11.24 -4.93
CA CYS A 395 -8.43 -10.76 -5.86
C CYS A 395 -7.89 -11.90 -6.70
N GLU A 396 -7.82 -11.69 -8.02
CA GLU A 396 -7.31 -12.67 -8.98
C GLU A 396 -5.87 -12.34 -9.45
N ALA A 397 -5.47 -11.08 -9.29
CA ALA A 397 -4.16 -10.58 -9.70
C ALA A 397 -3.54 -9.68 -8.62
N PRO A 398 -2.20 -9.61 -8.53
CA PRO A 398 -1.53 -8.70 -7.62
C PRO A 398 -1.76 -7.25 -8.04
N ASN A 399 -1.65 -6.33 -7.08
CA ASN A 399 -1.85 -4.88 -7.30
C ASN A 399 -3.25 -4.51 -7.83
N THR A 400 -4.28 -5.31 -7.52
CA THR A 400 -5.69 -5.01 -7.83
C THR A 400 -6.50 -4.59 -6.59
N CYS A 401 -5.95 -4.79 -5.40
CA CYS A 401 -6.48 -4.27 -4.14
C CYS A 401 -5.31 -3.75 -3.29
N ILE A 402 -5.15 -2.43 -3.24
CA ILE A 402 -4.09 -1.78 -2.47
C ILE A 402 -4.62 -1.43 -1.08
N ILE A 403 -3.93 -1.92 -0.06
CA ILE A 403 -4.28 -1.70 1.34
C ILE A 403 -3.07 -1.12 2.06
N SER A 404 -3.20 0.08 2.67
CA SER A 404 -2.19 0.59 3.60
C SER A 404 -2.30 -0.16 4.93
N ASN A 405 -1.19 -0.68 5.43
CA ASN A 405 -1.20 -1.52 6.63
C ASN A 405 -0.06 -1.24 7.61
N GLY A 406 1.12 -0.84 7.18
CA GLY A 406 2.26 -0.59 8.05
C GLY A 406 2.04 0.60 8.99
N LEU A 407 1.84 1.79 8.44
CA LEU A 407 1.41 2.97 9.21
C LEU A 407 -0.11 3.02 9.35
N ALA A 408 -0.81 2.58 8.32
CA ALA A 408 -2.27 2.58 8.25
C ALA A 408 -2.86 3.99 8.43
N ALA A 409 -2.38 4.95 7.68
CA ALA A 409 -2.84 6.32 7.73
C ALA A 409 -4.17 6.50 6.98
N MET A 410 -5.16 7.10 7.65
CA MET A 410 -6.43 7.47 7.02
C MET A 410 -6.24 8.59 5.99
N GLY A 411 -7.06 8.59 4.94
CA GLY A 411 -7.05 9.61 3.90
C GLY A 411 -6.22 9.27 2.66
N ILE A 412 -5.62 8.09 2.58
CA ILE A 412 -4.88 7.63 1.38
C ILE A 412 -5.80 7.31 0.20
N GLY A 413 -7.10 7.05 0.45
CA GLY A 413 -8.02 6.52 -0.56
C GLY A 413 -8.13 7.37 -1.81
N VAL A 414 -8.54 8.63 -1.69
CA VAL A 414 -8.76 9.54 -2.84
C VAL A 414 -7.45 9.86 -3.56
N PRO A 415 -6.38 10.31 -2.87
CA PRO A 415 -5.08 10.54 -3.52
C PRO A 415 -4.53 9.28 -4.21
N GLY A 416 -4.62 8.13 -3.55
CA GLY A 416 -4.18 6.87 -4.11
C GLY A 416 -4.94 6.47 -5.38
N ALA A 417 -6.26 6.70 -5.42
CA ALA A 417 -7.07 6.45 -6.60
C ALA A 417 -6.67 7.36 -7.78
N ILE A 418 -6.32 8.62 -7.51
CA ILE A 418 -5.80 9.56 -8.53
C ILE A 418 -4.49 9.01 -9.12
N ALA A 419 -3.53 8.63 -8.29
CA ALA A 419 -2.26 8.06 -8.74
C ALA A 419 -2.46 6.76 -9.54
N ALA A 420 -3.33 5.86 -9.07
CA ALA A 420 -3.66 4.63 -9.77
C ALA A 420 -4.28 4.89 -11.15
N LYS A 421 -5.17 5.88 -11.25
CA LYS A 421 -5.82 6.24 -12.51
C LYS A 421 -4.87 6.93 -13.48
N LEU A 422 -3.94 7.75 -13.00
CA LEU A 422 -2.86 8.34 -13.83
C LEU A 422 -1.93 7.26 -14.40
N LEU A 423 -1.57 6.26 -13.59
CA LEU A 423 -0.69 5.17 -13.99
C LEU A 423 -1.40 4.16 -14.93
N SER A 424 -2.69 3.95 -14.74
CA SER A 424 -3.49 2.95 -15.46
C SER A 424 -4.79 3.56 -16.03
N PRO A 425 -4.71 4.47 -17.02
CA PRO A 425 -5.86 5.25 -17.49
C PRO A 425 -6.98 4.39 -18.09
N GLN A 426 -6.69 3.18 -18.58
CA GLN A 426 -7.67 2.27 -19.18
C GLN A 426 -8.41 1.39 -18.16
N ARG A 427 -7.87 1.24 -16.94
CA ARG A 427 -8.47 0.42 -15.90
C ARG A 427 -9.51 1.23 -15.13
N ARG A 428 -10.57 0.59 -14.66
CA ARG A 428 -11.44 1.18 -13.66
C ARG A 428 -10.71 1.28 -12.34
N VAL A 429 -10.89 2.40 -11.66
CA VAL A 429 -10.31 2.63 -10.33
C VAL A 429 -11.42 3.03 -9.38
N VAL A 430 -11.54 2.29 -8.29
CA VAL A 430 -12.47 2.57 -7.19
C VAL A 430 -11.68 2.75 -5.91
N THR A 431 -11.96 3.78 -5.14
CA THR A 431 -11.52 3.81 -3.75
C THR A 431 -12.68 3.46 -2.82
N VAL A 432 -12.40 2.59 -1.85
CA VAL A 432 -13.30 2.26 -0.74
C VAL A 432 -12.77 2.99 0.49
N THR A 433 -13.54 3.91 1.02
CA THR A 433 -13.16 4.74 2.16
C THR A 433 -14.31 4.85 3.15
N GLY A 434 -14.01 5.06 4.43
CA GLY A 434 -15.01 5.51 5.39
C GLY A 434 -15.22 7.02 5.27
N ASP A 435 -16.32 7.52 5.80
CA ASP A 435 -16.64 8.95 5.80
C ASP A 435 -15.57 9.79 6.53
N GLY A 436 -15.05 9.32 7.66
CA GLY A 436 -13.95 9.98 8.35
C GLY A 436 -12.66 10.04 7.53
N GLY A 437 -12.29 8.97 6.83
CA GLY A 437 -11.10 8.93 5.96
C GLY A 437 -11.29 9.77 4.70
N PHE A 438 -12.48 9.74 4.10
CA PHE A 438 -12.82 10.55 2.94
C PHE A 438 -12.60 12.05 3.20
N LEU A 439 -13.11 12.58 4.31
CA LEU A 439 -13.01 14.01 4.61
C LEU A 439 -11.58 14.47 4.94
N MET A 440 -10.64 13.57 5.23
CA MET A 440 -9.23 13.96 5.47
C MET A 440 -8.51 14.44 4.21
N ASN A 441 -8.87 13.92 3.02
CA ASN A 441 -8.28 14.31 1.73
C ASN A 441 -9.34 14.49 0.62
N SER A 442 -10.57 14.85 0.99
CA SER A 442 -11.67 15.06 0.06
C SER A 442 -11.45 16.23 -0.91
N GLN A 443 -10.60 17.20 -0.54
CA GLN A 443 -10.20 18.32 -1.40
C GLN A 443 -9.48 17.86 -2.68
N GLU A 444 -8.89 16.66 -2.69
CA GLU A 444 -8.27 16.09 -3.89
C GLU A 444 -9.30 15.69 -4.97
N LEU A 445 -10.59 15.75 -4.64
CA LEU A 445 -11.65 15.65 -5.64
C LEU A 445 -11.51 16.74 -6.72
N GLU A 446 -11.06 17.97 -6.34
CA GLU A 446 -10.68 19.02 -7.30
C GLU A 446 -9.55 18.53 -8.22
N THR A 447 -8.51 17.91 -7.66
CA THR A 447 -7.39 17.38 -8.44
C THR A 447 -7.87 16.35 -9.47
N ALA A 448 -8.74 15.43 -9.06
CA ALA A 448 -9.33 14.44 -9.95
C ALA A 448 -10.18 15.09 -11.07
N MET A 449 -10.97 16.10 -10.72
CA MET A 449 -11.80 16.86 -11.68
C MET A 449 -10.95 17.62 -12.68
N ARG A 450 -9.97 18.40 -12.21
CA ARG A 450 -9.07 19.20 -13.06
C ARG A 450 -8.27 18.33 -14.04
N LEU A 451 -7.92 17.10 -13.63
CA LEU A 451 -7.21 16.15 -14.47
C LEU A 451 -8.13 15.26 -15.32
N ASN A 452 -9.45 15.43 -15.23
CA ASN A 452 -10.46 14.63 -15.92
C ASN A 452 -10.27 13.11 -15.72
N LEU A 453 -10.11 12.67 -14.47
CA LEU A 453 -9.85 11.27 -14.12
C LEU A 453 -11.15 10.55 -13.72
N PRO A 454 -11.77 9.73 -14.58
CA PRO A 454 -12.96 8.96 -14.21
C PRO A 454 -12.56 7.87 -13.22
N LEU A 455 -12.82 8.13 -11.94
CA LEU A 455 -12.65 7.20 -10.81
C LEU A 455 -13.87 7.28 -9.90
N VAL A 456 -14.09 6.23 -9.12
CA VAL A 456 -15.24 6.15 -8.20
C VAL A 456 -14.76 6.16 -6.75
N ILE A 457 -15.38 7.00 -5.94
CA ILE A 457 -15.15 7.09 -4.50
C ILE A 457 -16.37 6.50 -3.80
N LEU A 458 -16.26 5.27 -3.31
CA LEU A 458 -17.31 4.57 -2.58
C LEU A 458 -17.13 4.82 -1.08
N VAL A 459 -17.93 5.74 -0.54
CA VAL A 459 -17.87 6.13 0.87
C VAL A 459 -18.81 5.24 1.68
N TRP A 460 -18.23 4.36 2.51
CA TRP A 460 -18.98 3.58 3.48
C TRP A 460 -19.26 4.44 4.70
N ARG A 461 -20.48 4.97 4.77
CA ARG A 461 -20.87 5.94 5.77
C ARG A 461 -21.53 5.27 6.98
N ASP A 462 -20.99 5.56 8.17
CA ASP A 462 -21.56 5.16 9.47
C ASP A 462 -21.57 6.31 10.48
N ASP A 463 -21.31 7.54 10.02
CA ASP A 463 -21.32 8.78 10.78
C ASP A 463 -20.42 8.69 12.04
N GLY A 464 -19.20 8.12 11.86
CA GLY A 464 -18.26 7.98 12.97
C GLY A 464 -16.99 7.18 12.66
N TYR A 465 -16.12 7.09 13.68
CA TYR A 465 -14.89 6.28 13.62
C TYR A 465 -15.20 4.81 13.97
N GLY A 466 -15.76 4.06 13.02
CA GLY A 466 -16.34 2.72 13.21
C GLY A 466 -15.39 1.70 13.85
N VAL A 467 -14.10 1.66 13.51
CA VAL A 467 -13.11 0.76 14.15
C VAL A 467 -12.91 1.13 15.62
N ILE A 468 -12.82 2.42 15.92
CA ILE A 468 -12.58 2.88 17.30
C ILE A 468 -13.83 2.63 18.14
N ARG A 469 -15.02 2.93 17.60
CA ARG A 469 -16.32 2.60 18.20
C ARG A 469 -16.38 1.11 18.57
N TRP A 470 -16.07 0.24 17.61
CA TRP A 470 -16.03 -1.21 17.81
C TRP A 470 -15.04 -1.64 18.89
N LYS A 471 -13.80 -1.13 18.88
CA LYS A 471 -12.79 -1.45 19.91
C LYS A 471 -13.19 -0.96 21.30
N GLN A 472 -13.76 0.24 21.41
CA GLN A 472 -14.28 0.76 22.69
C GLN A 472 -15.41 -0.12 23.21
N GLN A 473 -16.35 -0.49 22.35
CA GLN A 473 -17.46 -1.38 22.70
C GLN A 473 -16.97 -2.74 23.22
N LEU A 474 -16.00 -3.36 22.53
CA LEU A 474 -15.43 -4.64 22.96
C LEU A 474 -14.68 -4.54 24.29
N ARG A 475 -13.96 -3.44 24.51
CA ARG A 475 -13.09 -3.29 25.68
C ARG A 475 -13.82 -2.76 26.90
N PHE A 476 -14.73 -1.81 26.70
CA PHE A 476 -15.34 -1.03 27.80
C PHE A 476 -16.86 -1.19 27.88
N GLY A 477 -17.51 -1.84 26.90
CA GLY A 477 -18.97 -1.94 26.80
C GLY A 477 -19.68 -0.60 26.52
N ARG A 478 -18.93 0.44 26.20
CA ARG A 478 -19.45 1.80 25.92
C ARG A 478 -18.53 2.54 24.96
N THR A 479 -19.06 3.59 24.30
CA THR A 479 -18.33 4.42 23.34
C THR A 479 -18.26 5.87 23.81
N SER A 480 -17.26 6.62 23.34
CA SER A 480 -17.08 8.05 23.64
C SER A 480 -16.31 8.74 22.50
N SER A 481 -16.79 9.91 22.10
CA SER A 481 -16.11 10.83 21.15
C SER A 481 -15.76 10.17 19.79
N VAL A 482 -16.62 9.30 19.30
CA VAL A 482 -16.43 8.57 18.03
C VAL A 482 -17.49 8.90 16.99
N ASP A 483 -18.55 9.59 17.37
CA ASP A 483 -19.66 9.96 16.50
C ASP A 483 -19.46 11.40 15.99
N PHE A 484 -19.79 11.64 14.74
CA PHE A 484 -19.74 12.95 14.09
C PHE A 484 -20.85 13.06 13.02
N THR A 485 -21.00 14.26 12.46
CA THR A 485 -21.93 14.52 11.36
C THR A 485 -21.17 14.70 10.05
N ASN A 486 -21.78 14.28 8.96
CA ASN A 486 -21.24 14.45 7.61
C ASN A 486 -22.01 15.56 6.85
N PRO A 487 -21.37 16.22 5.89
CA PRO A 487 -22.11 17.02 4.90
C PRO A 487 -22.95 16.09 4.02
N ASP A 488 -23.90 16.64 3.28
CA ASP A 488 -24.55 15.90 2.21
C ASP A 488 -23.50 15.54 1.15
N LEU A 489 -23.11 14.26 1.05
CA LEU A 489 -22.00 13.81 0.20
C LEU A 489 -22.33 13.95 -1.30
N VAL A 490 -23.60 13.90 -1.69
CA VAL A 490 -24.02 14.13 -3.08
C VAL A 490 -23.80 15.57 -3.44
N SER A 491 -24.37 16.50 -2.68
CA SER A 491 -24.19 17.94 -2.88
C SER A 491 -22.73 18.36 -2.77
N PHE A 492 -21.96 17.72 -1.87
CA PHE A 492 -20.53 17.95 -1.74
C PHE A 492 -19.78 17.57 -3.03
N ALA A 493 -20.05 16.40 -3.61
CA ALA A 493 -19.46 15.98 -4.88
C ALA A 493 -19.83 16.94 -6.03
N GLU A 494 -21.10 17.30 -6.14
CA GLU A 494 -21.62 18.20 -7.17
C GLU A 494 -21.02 19.60 -7.08
N SER A 495 -20.69 20.08 -5.88
CA SER A 495 -20.01 21.37 -5.69
C SER A 495 -18.62 21.45 -6.34
N PHE A 496 -17.95 20.30 -6.54
CA PHE A 496 -16.71 20.18 -7.32
C PHE A 496 -16.94 19.90 -8.81
N GLY A 497 -18.19 19.68 -9.24
CA GLY A 497 -18.54 19.25 -10.60
C GLY A 497 -18.43 17.72 -10.81
N ALA A 498 -18.14 16.96 -9.77
CA ALA A 498 -18.15 15.49 -9.80
C ALA A 498 -19.59 14.94 -9.84
N ALA A 499 -19.76 13.66 -10.16
CA ALA A 499 -21.05 13.00 -10.05
C ALA A 499 -21.30 12.57 -8.61
N GLY A 500 -22.46 12.88 -8.06
CA GLY A 500 -22.90 12.46 -6.73
C GLY A 500 -24.00 11.41 -6.83
N TYR A 501 -23.87 10.31 -6.08
CA TYR A 501 -24.85 9.25 -5.98
C TYR A 501 -25.12 8.90 -4.53
N ARG A 502 -26.36 8.50 -4.24
CA ARG A 502 -26.74 7.99 -2.91
C ARG A 502 -27.46 6.66 -3.06
N VAL A 503 -27.06 5.69 -2.27
CA VAL A 503 -27.81 4.46 -2.09
C VAL A 503 -28.84 4.70 -1.00
N THR A 504 -30.11 4.42 -1.28
CA THR A 504 -31.23 4.62 -0.35
C THR A 504 -31.88 3.31 0.08
N GLU A 505 -31.67 2.24 -0.70
CA GLU A 505 -32.07 0.89 -0.36
C GLU A 505 -31.08 -0.16 -0.90
N SER A 506 -31.12 -1.36 -0.36
CA SER A 506 -30.13 -2.40 -0.67
C SER A 506 -30.16 -2.89 -2.13
N SER A 507 -31.28 -2.78 -2.82
CA SER A 507 -31.46 -3.17 -4.21
C SER A 507 -30.77 -2.24 -5.22
N GLU A 508 -30.53 -0.98 -4.84
CA GLU A 508 -30.01 0.05 -5.73
C GLU A 508 -28.48 -0.01 -5.93
N LEU A 509 -27.73 -0.61 -5.00
CA LEU A 509 -26.27 -0.52 -5.01
C LEU A 509 -25.64 -0.96 -6.33
N ARG A 510 -26.17 -2.01 -6.95
CA ARG A 510 -25.67 -2.51 -8.24
C ARG A 510 -25.83 -1.51 -9.37
N SER A 511 -27.00 -0.89 -9.50
CA SER A 511 -27.26 0.12 -10.53
C SER A 511 -26.46 1.39 -10.27
N VAL A 512 -26.38 1.85 -9.02
CA VAL A 512 -25.59 3.02 -8.62
C VAL A 512 -24.10 2.81 -8.92
N LEU A 513 -23.55 1.63 -8.63
CA LEU A 513 -22.16 1.32 -9.00
C LEU A 513 -21.95 1.33 -10.52
N ALA A 514 -22.89 0.75 -11.28
CA ALA A 514 -22.81 0.74 -12.74
C ALA A 514 -22.87 2.15 -13.32
N ASP A 515 -23.76 3.00 -12.85
CA ASP A 515 -23.92 4.38 -13.29
C ASP A 515 -22.66 5.20 -12.96
N ALA A 516 -22.13 5.10 -11.72
CA ALA A 516 -20.92 5.79 -11.30
C ALA A 516 -19.69 5.36 -12.11
N LEU A 517 -19.53 4.06 -12.39
CA LEU A 517 -18.41 3.53 -13.17
C LEU A 517 -18.45 3.94 -14.65
N ASN A 518 -19.60 4.32 -15.16
CA ASN A 518 -19.81 4.67 -16.57
C ASN A 518 -20.07 6.18 -16.80
N CYS A 519 -20.09 7.02 -15.74
CA CYS A 519 -20.43 8.44 -15.87
C CYS A 519 -19.33 9.29 -16.56
N GLY A 520 -18.14 8.72 -16.78
CA GLY A 520 -17.04 9.39 -17.52
C GLY A 520 -16.32 10.52 -16.78
N ARG A 521 -16.62 10.75 -15.49
CA ARG A 521 -15.99 11.75 -14.62
C ARG A 521 -15.82 11.20 -13.20
N PRO A 522 -15.07 11.89 -12.30
CA PRO A 522 -15.05 11.49 -10.89
C PRO A 522 -16.45 11.39 -10.30
N ALA A 523 -16.69 10.31 -9.53
CA ALA A 523 -17.98 10.05 -8.92
C ALA A 523 -17.81 9.71 -7.43
N VAL A 524 -18.73 10.24 -6.59
CA VAL A 524 -18.81 9.92 -5.15
C VAL A 524 -20.13 9.18 -4.90
N ILE A 525 -20.05 8.04 -4.23
CA ILE A 525 -21.21 7.26 -3.82
C ILE A 525 -21.35 7.32 -2.29
N ASP A 526 -22.41 7.92 -1.80
CA ASP A 526 -22.84 7.85 -0.40
C ASP A 526 -23.50 6.49 -0.15
N CYS A 527 -22.81 5.63 0.60
CA CYS A 527 -23.20 4.24 0.84
C CYS A 527 -23.33 3.99 2.34
N PRO A 528 -24.54 4.10 2.93
CA PRO A 528 -24.76 3.80 4.35
C PRO A 528 -24.48 2.33 4.68
N VAL A 529 -23.63 2.08 5.70
CA VAL A 529 -23.18 0.72 6.08
C VAL A 529 -23.45 0.44 7.55
N ASP A 530 -23.96 -0.77 7.83
CA ASP A 530 -24.17 -1.27 9.20
C ASP A 530 -22.92 -1.99 9.73
N TYR A 531 -22.12 -1.30 10.52
CA TYR A 531 -20.94 -1.87 11.18
C TYR A 531 -21.24 -2.59 12.50
N SER A 532 -22.50 -2.79 12.89
CA SER A 532 -22.86 -3.72 13.97
C SER A 532 -22.38 -5.15 13.67
N GLU A 533 -22.23 -5.46 12.37
CA GLU A 533 -21.61 -6.69 11.87
C GLU A 533 -20.18 -6.92 12.38
N ASN A 534 -19.42 -5.86 12.74
CA ASN A 534 -18.07 -5.98 13.31
C ASN A 534 -18.04 -6.79 14.60
N LEU A 535 -19.08 -6.70 15.44
CA LEU A 535 -19.21 -7.50 16.67
C LEU A 535 -19.32 -8.99 16.34
N LYS A 536 -20.06 -9.34 15.28
CA LYS A 536 -20.23 -10.71 14.82
C LYS A 536 -18.92 -11.32 14.29
N LEU A 537 -18.03 -10.52 13.69
CA LEU A 537 -16.70 -10.97 13.28
C LEU A 537 -15.93 -11.56 14.47
N THR A 538 -15.92 -10.85 15.58
CA THR A 538 -15.22 -11.28 16.81
C THR A 538 -15.87 -12.52 17.43
N GLU A 539 -17.18 -12.60 17.46
CA GLU A 539 -17.92 -13.74 18.01
C GLU A 539 -17.73 -15.02 17.20
N ARG A 540 -17.80 -14.92 15.86
CA ARG A 540 -17.57 -16.05 14.97
C ARG A 540 -16.15 -16.59 15.04
N LEU A 541 -15.16 -15.73 15.16
CA LEU A 541 -13.77 -16.14 15.34
C LEU A 541 -13.57 -16.90 16.66
N LYS A 542 -14.28 -16.55 17.72
CA LYS A 542 -14.28 -17.28 19.01
C LYS A 542 -14.98 -18.63 18.91
N SER A 543 -16.09 -18.74 18.22
CA SER A 543 -16.89 -19.98 18.10
C SER A 543 -16.26 -21.05 17.22
N LEU A 544 -15.33 -20.68 16.35
CA LEU A 544 -14.59 -21.60 15.49
C LEU A 544 -13.35 -22.22 16.19
N THR A 545 -13.09 -21.89 17.45
CA THR A 545 -12.11 -22.57 18.32
C THR A 545 -12.77 -23.67 19.11
#